data_b437601e859353277fde8b13375b228b
#
_entry.id   b437601e859353277fde8b13375b228b
#
_cell.length_a   1.000
_cell.length_b   1.000
_cell.length_c   1.000
_cell.angle_alpha   90.00
_cell.angle_beta   90.00
_cell.angle_gamma   90.00
#
_symmetry.space_group_name_H-M   'P 1'
#
loop_
_entity.id
_entity.type
_entity.pdbx_description
1 polymer ?
#
loop_
_entity_poly.entity_id
_entity_poly.type
_entity_poly.pdbx_seq_one_letter_code
_entity_poly.pdbx_strand_id
1 'polypeptide(L)'
;MSEQLMELSDALAKATERASESLVAVHTEARGSSTGAVWRPGVIVTSEHALRRDEEIQVTLADGRVLAAELVGRDAATDLAVLKCAAATRAVAELGEASEVKPGSLALVVGRTRLSGPVAALGVVSLVAAERRTWTGAALSPYIRLDVGLQPTAIGGAVVDARGRVMGLATTRFARFGAVAIPAATVSLVVDLLLTKGRIPRGYLGVGLQPVRLPEALRETLERKEKTAAMVLEVEPNGPAYQAGLVIGDILVSLGGRQITHFEDVQAQLSGEAIGRAVAVKYIRGGAVREGSVVVGERPHGEV
;
A
#
# COMPACT_ATOMS: atom_id res chain seq x y z
N MET A 1 6.90 37.19 -16.92
CA MET A 1 6.99 35.71 -16.93
C MET A 1 7.23 35.30 -18.37
N SER A 2 8.09 34.31 -18.65
CA SER A 2 8.26 33.84 -20.01
C SER A 2 6.99 33.09 -20.47
N GLU A 3 6.69 33.13 -21.78
CA GLU A 3 5.54 32.44 -22.38
C GLU A 3 5.46 30.97 -21.99
N GLN A 4 6.58 30.28 -21.95
CA GLN A 4 6.70 28.86 -21.49
C GLN A 4 6.26 28.65 -20.05
N LEU A 5 6.51 29.59 -19.14
CA LEU A 5 6.05 29.49 -17.75
C LEU A 5 4.54 29.69 -17.62
N MET A 6 3.96 30.52 -18.47
CA MET A 6 2.51 30.68 -18.54
C MET A 6 1.84 29.44 -19.10
N GLU A 7 2.37 28.88 -20.19
CA GLU A 7 1.89 27.61 -20.76
C GLU A 7 1.94 26.45 -19.76
N LEU A 8 3.05 26.33 -19.00
CA LEU A 8 3.16 25.33 -17.94
C LEU A 8 2.11 25.55 -16.83
N SER A 9 1.93 26.79 -16.39
CA SER A 9 0.92 27.13 -15.38
C SER A 9 -0.49 26.76 -15.84
N ASP A 10 -0.83 27.09 -17.08
CA ASP A 10 -2.14 26.78 -17.66
C ASP A 10 -2.32 25.25 -17.83
N ALA A 11 -1.28 24.52 -18.22
CA ALA A 11 -1.32 23.06 -18.33
C ALA A 11 -1.57 22.40 -16.97
N LEU A 12 -0.91 22.85 -15.89
CA LEU A 12 -1.13 22.35 -14.53
C LEU A 12 -2.54 22.67 -14.01
N ALA A 13 -3.05 23.86 -14.29
CA ALA A 13 -4.41 24.26 -13.92
C ALA A 13 -5.45 23.37 -14.63
N LYS A 14 -5.31 23.16 -15.94
CA LYS A 14 -6.18 22.27 -16.73
C LYS A 14 -6.10 20.82 -16.27
N ALA A 15 -4.91 20.31 -15.94
CA ALA A 15 -4.74 18.96 -15.40
C ALA A 15 -5.43 18.83 -14.04
N THR A 16 -5.34 19.84 -13.17
CA THR A 16 -6.04 19.89 -11.89
C THR A 16 -7.57 19.86 -12.08
N GLU A 17 -8.09 20.70 -12.95
CA GLU A 17 -9.52 20.80 -13.24
C GLU A 17 -10.05 19.45 -13.74
N ARG A 18 -9.43 18.86 -14.76
CA ARG A 18 -9.80 17.56 -15.32
C ARG A 18 -9.80 16.45 -14.29
N ALA A 19 -8.71 16.31 -13.51
CA ALA A 19 -8.63 15.28 -12.49
C ALA A 19 -9.69 15.47 -11.39
N SER A 20 -9.97 16.72 -11.02
CA SER A 20 -10.89 17.06 -9.92
C SER A 20 -12.33 16.63 -10.16
N GLU A 21 -12.74 16.42 -11.42
CA GLU A 21 -14.08 15.95 -11.76
C GLU A 21 -14.38 14.55 -11.17
N SER A 22 -13.36 13.70 -11.10
CA SER A 22 -13.45 12.34 -10.54
C SER A 22 -13.15 12.27 -9.04
N LEU A 23 -12.83 13.40 -8.39
CA LEU A 23 -12.48 13.42 -6.98
C LEU A 23 -13.64 13.87 -6.10
N VAL A 24 -13.72 13.25 -4.94
CA VAL A 24 -14.69 13.55 -3.89
C VAL A 24 -13.97 13.93 -2.59
N ALA A 25 -14.57 14.79 -1.79
CA ALA A 25 -14.13 14.94 -0.41
C ALA A 25 -14.75 13.83 0.44
N VAL A 26 -13.91 13.08 1.15
CA VAL A 26 -14.33 12.05 2.09
C VAL A 26 -14.19 12.60 3.50
N HIS A 27 -15.25 12.56 4.29
CA HIS A 27 -15.25 13.10 5.64
C HIS A 27 -16.03 12.21 6.61
N THR A 28 -15.59 12.21 7.85
CA THR A 28 -16.22 11.58 9.00
C THR A 28 -16.45 12.63 10.08
N GLU A 29 -17.32 12.37 11.04
CA GLU A 29 -17.66 13.37 12.08
C GLU A 29 -16.46 13.83 12.92
N ALA A 30 -15.51 12.93 13.22
CA ALA A 30 -14.43 13.20 14.16
C ALA A 30 -13.09 13.62 13.53
N ARG A 31 -12.92 13.48 12.20
CA ARG A 31 -11.71 13.89 11.49
C ARG A 31 -12.04 14.88 10.38
N GLY A 32 -11.05 15.69 10.05
CA GLY A 32 -11.14 16.57 8.89
C GLY A 32 -11.38 15.80 7.58
N SER A 33 -11.49 16.52 6.49
CA SER A 33 -11.71 15.97 5.16
C SER A 33 -10.42 15.38 4.58
N SER A 34 -10.52 14.22 3.93
CA SER A 34 -9.53 13.63 3.01
C SER A 34 -10.12 13.59 1.59
N THR A 35 -9.36 13.07 0.64
CA THR A 35 -9.83 12.91 -0.74
C THR A 35 -10.07 11.45 -1.06
N GLY A 36 -11.08 11.18 -1.90
CA GLY A 36 -11.27 9.91 -2.59
C GLY A 36 -11.39 10.12 -4.08
N ALA A 37 -11.08 9.09 -4.86
CA ALA A 37 -11.26 9.07 -6.30
C ALA A 37 -12.39 8.11 -6.68
N VAL A 38 -13.29 8.52 -7.56
CA VAL A 38 -14.29 7.64 -8.17
C VAL A 38 -13.54 6.73 -9.15
N TRP A 39 -13.26 5.50 -8.71
CA TRP A 39 -12.44 4.53 -9.46
C TRP A 39 -13.23 3.75 -10.48
N ARG A 40 -14.49 3.51 -10.19
CA ARG A 40 -15.51 2.90 -11.05
C ARG A 40 -16.88 3.52 -10.73
N PRO A 41 -17.88 3.37 -11.61
CA PRO A 41 -19.22 3.84 -11.28
C PRO A 41 -19.70 3.29 -9.94
N GLY A 42 -20.01 4.19 -9.00
CA GLY A 42 -20.45 3.84 -7.66
C GLY A 42 -19.35 3.35 -6.69
N VAL A 43 -18.08 3.34 -7.10
CA VAL A 43 -16.94 2.86 -6.28
C VAL A 43 -15.93 3.98 -6.09
N ILE A 44 -15.69 4.33 -4.85
CA ILE A 44 -14.73 5.36 -4.45
C ILE A 44 -13.56 4.68 -3.73
N VAL A 45 -12.34 5.11 -4.00
CA VAL A 45 -11.14 4.67 -3.28
C VAL A 45 -10.53 5.86 -2.57
N THR A 46 -10.16 5.65 -1.31
CA THR A 46 -9.52 6.68 -0.47
C THR A 46 -8.40 6.05 0.36
N SER A 47 -7.68 6.86 1.14
CA SER A 47 -6.67 6.38 2.08
C SER A 47 -7.33 5.71 3.31
N GLU A 48 -6.84 4.53 3.68
CA GLU A 48 -7.35 3.77 4.83
C GLU A 48 -7.14 4.51 6.14
N HIS A 49 -5.94 5.08 6.37
CA HIS A 49 -5.62 5.74 7.64
C HIS A 49 -6.38 7.06 7.84
N ALA A 50 -7.02 7.60 6.79
CA ALA A 50 -7.89 8.77 6.89
C ALA A 50 -9.28 8.43 7.44
N LEU A 51 -9.66 7.14 7.47
CA LEU A 51 -10.96 6.65 7.97
C LEU A 51 -10.82 6.04 9.36
N ARG A 52 -11.77 6.31 10.26
CA ARG A 52 -11.95 5.56 11.52
C ARG A 52 -12.89 4.35 11.31
N ARG A 53 -12.85 3.40 12.25
CA ARG A 53 -13.55 2.11 12.08
C ARG A 53 -15.07 2.22 12.22
N ASP A 54 -15.57 3.06 13.11
CA ASP A 54 -16.96 3.06 13.56
C ASP A 54 -17.70 4.37 13.26
N GLU A 55 -17.27 5.12 12.21
CA GLU A 55 -17.85 6.40 11.88
C GLU A 55 -18.69 6.32 10.59
N GLU A 56 -19.78 7.07 10.56
CA GLU A 56 -20.52 7.32 9.33
C GLU A 56 -19.64 8.06 8.32
N ILE A 57 -19.49 7.47 7.13
CA ILE A 57 -18.69 8.04 6.07
C ILE A 57 -19.61 8.83 5.14
N GLN A 58 -19.28 10.09 4.93
CA GLN A 58 -19.94 10.94 3.95
C GLN A 58 -18.97 11.35 2.86
N VAL A 59 -19.47 11.54 1.66
CA VAL A 59 -18.70 12.03 0.52
C VAL A 59 -19.38 13.26 -0.08
N THR A 60 -18.57 14.29 -0.38
CA THR A 60 -19.05 15.44 -1.14
C THR A 60 -18.55 15.31 -2.58
N LEU A 61 -19.49 15.17 -3.52
CA LEU A 61 -19.20 15.05 -4.95
C LEU A 61 -18.73 16.38 -5.57
N ALA A 62 -18.27 16.32 -6.82
CA ALA A 62 -17.82 17.50 -7.55
C ALA A 62 -18.92 18.56 -7.74
N ASP A 63 -20.17 18.14 -7.79
CA ASP A 63 -21.36 19.01 -7.89
C ASP A 63 -21.85 19.57 -6.54
N GLY A 64 -21.13 19.28 -5.45
CA GLY A 64 -21.45 19.79 -4.11
C GLY A 64 -22.46 18.91 -3.32
N ARG A 65 -23.03 17.88 -3.90
CA ARG A 65 -23.93 16.97 -3.17
C ARG A 65 -23.19 16.18 -2.10
N VAL A 66 -23.75 16.14 -0.90
CA VAL A 66 -23.27 15.33 0.22
C VAL A 66 -24.08 14.06 0.30
N LEU A 67 -23.42 12.92 0.31
CA LEU A 67 -24.03 11.61 0.26
C LEU A 67 -23.37 10.67 1.27
N ALA A 68 -24.13 9.73 1.84
CA ALA A 68 -23.57 8.64 2.61
C ALA A 68 -22.82 7.66 1.71
N ALA A 69 -21.74 7.11 2.21
CA ALA A 69 -20.97 6.07 1.56
C ALA A 69 -20.74 4.88 2.50
N GLU A 70 -20.87 3.67 1.97
CA GLU A 70 -20.69 2.43 2.71
C GLU A 70 -19.26 1.92 2.54
N LEU A 71 -18.61 1.55 3.65
CA LEU A 71 -17.30 0.90 3.60
C LEU A 71 -17.44 -0.55 3.14
N VAL A 72 -16.86 -0.87 1.97
CA VAL A 72 -16.79 -2.25 1.44
C VAL A 72 -15.69 -3.03 2.13
N GLY A 73 -14.54 -2.40 2.33
CA GLY A 73 -13.38 -3.00 2.96
C GLY A 73 -12.18 -2.07 2.94
N ARG A 74 -11.16 -2.46 3.69
CA ARG A 74 -9.92 -1.69 3.84
C ARG A 74 -8.69 -2.58 3.82
N ASP A 75 -7.58 -2.05 3.36
CA ASP A 75 -6.27 -2.69 3.39
C ASP A 75 -5.21 -1.73 3.95
N ALA A 76 -4.91 -1.87 5.22
CA ALA A 76 -3.89 -1.07 5.90
C ALA A 76 -2.49 -1.25 5.31
N ALA A 77 -2.25 -2.35 4.59
CA ALA A 77 -0.94 -2.63 4.03
C ALA A 77 -0.65 -1.84 2.74
N THR A 78 -1.66 -1.52 1.96
CA THR A 78 -1.56 -0.58 0.83
C THR A 78 -2.08 0.81 1.19
N ASP A 79 -2.64 1.00 2.40
CA ASP A 79 -3.31 2.24 2.81
C ASP A 79 -4.49 2.61 1.91
N LEU A 80 -5.28 1.62 1.48
CA LEU A 80 -6.44 1.82 0.64
C LEU A 80 -7.73 1.39 1.36
N ALA A 81 -8.79 2.15 1.15
CA ALA A 81 -10.15 1.78 1.52
C ALA A 81 -11.08 1.97 0.33
N VAL A 82 -12.02 1.04 0.17
CA VAL A 82 -13.03 1.05 -0.89
C VAL A 82 -14.38 1.36 -0.29
N LEU A 83 -15.05 2.35 -0.87
CA LEU A 83 -16.38 2.80 -0.47
C LEU A 83 -17.35 2.60 -1.62
N LYS A 84 -18.60 2.25 -1.31
CA LYS A 84 -19.73 2.29 -2.23
C LYS A 84 -20.55 3.55 -2.03
N CYS A 85 -20.84 4.24 -3.15
CA CYS A 85 -21.78 5.36 -3.20
C CYS A 85 -22.47 5.34 -4.55
N ALA A 86 -23.71 4.82 -4.61
CA ALA A 86 -24.43 4.55 -5.85
C ALA A 86 -24.59 5.79 -6.76
N ALA A 87 -24.59 6.99 -6.20
CA ALA A 87 -24.72 8.24 -6.96
C ALA A 87 -23.38 8.77 -7.51
N ALA A 88 -22.24 8.18 -7.16
CA ALA A 88 -20.92 8.58 -7.67
C ALA A 88 -20.62 7.90 -9.03
N THR A 89 -21.39 8.23 -10.05
CA THR A 89 -21.34 7.53 -11.35
C THR A 89 -20.89 8.38 -12.53
N ARG A 90 -20.88 9.72 -12.39
CA ARG A 90 -20.75 10.63 -13.56
C ARG A 90 -19.32 10.84 -14.04
N ALA A 91 -18.34 10.90 -13.15
CA ALA A 91 -16.96 11.12 -13.52
C ALA A 91 -16.09 10.05 -12.86
N VAL A 92 -15.59 9.14 -13.66
CA VAL A 92 -14.65 8.08 -13.24
C VAL A 92 -13.22 8.54 -13.55
N ALA A 93 -12.26 8.21 -12.69
CA ALA A 93 -10.87 8.54 -12.88
C ALA A 93 -10.34 7.96 -14.20
N GLU A 94 -9.78 8.84 -15.04
CA GLU A 94 -9.06 8.40 -16.24
C GLU A 94 -7.66 7.97 -15.82
N LEU A 95 -7.35 6.69 -16.01
CA LEU A 95 -6.10 6.11 -15.53
C LEU A 95 -4.95 6.36 -16.53
N GLY A 96 -3.79 6.70 -15.97
CA GLY A 96 -2.51 6.84 -16.68
C GLY A 96 -1.54 5.71 -16.33
N GLU A 97 -0.41 5.66 -17.04
CA GLU A 97 0.62 4.64 -16.88
C GLU A 97 1.72 5.10 -15.92
N ALA A 98 1.82 4.44 -14.77
CA ALA A 98 2.87 4.74 -13.78
C ALA A 98 4.29 4.35 -14.27
N SER A 99 4.40 3.51 -15.30
CA SER A 99 5.67 3.08 -15.91
C SER A 99 6.41 4.21 -16.66
N GLU A 100 5.72 5.26 -17.07
CA GLU A 100 6.30 6.42 -17.76
C GLU A 100 7.01 7.39 -16.79
N VAL A 101 6.82 7.23 -15.48
CA VAL A 101 7.31 8.15 -14.45
C VAL A 101 8.79 7.94 -14.19
N LYS A 102 9.56 9.03 -14.09
CA LYS A 102 11.01 9.03 -13.82
C LYS A 102 11.34 9.98 -12.68
N PRO A 103 12.44 9.75 -11.94
CA PRO A 103 12.95 10.76 -11.00
C PRO A 103 13.18 12.11 -11.71
N GLY A 104 12.72 13.20 -11.09
CA GLY A 104 12.72 14.54 -11.67
C GLY A 104 11.47 14.90 -12.47
N SER A 105 10.58 13.95 -12.81
CA SER A 105 9.27 14.27 -13.40
C SER A 105 8.45 15.12 -12.44
N LEU A 106 7.67 16.07 -12.96
CA LEU A 106 6.71 16.81 -12.14
C LEU A 106 5.68 15.85 -11.54
N ALA A 107 5.35 16.09 -10.28
CA ALA A 107 4.32 15.37 -9.55
C ALA A 107 3.23 16.35 -9.13
N LEU A 108 2.07 16.25 -9.76
CA LEU A 108 0.90 17.04 -9.40
C LEU A 108 -0.04 16.14 -8.59
N VAL A 109 -0.29 16.50 -7.34
CA VAL A 109 -1.27 15.82 -6.48
C VAL A 109 -2.51 16.67 -6.39
N VAL A 110 -3.65 16.12 -6.79
CA VAL A 110 -4.95 16.79 -6.77
C VAL A 110 -5.82 16.15 -5.71
N GLY A 111 -6.35 16.98 -4.83
CA GLY A 111 -7.32 16.59 -3.80
C GLY A 111 -8.59 17.42 -3.92
N ARG A 112 -9.54 17.15 -3.01
CA ARG A 112 -10.80 17.91 -2.91
C ARG A 112 -11.15 18.21 -1.46
N THR A 113 -11.47 19.44 -1.18
CA THR A 113 -12.03 19.84 0.11
C THR A 113 -13.55 19.79 0.07
N ARG A 114 -14.16 19.69 1.24
CA ARG A 114 -15.63 19.70 1.38
C ARG A 114 -16.24 21.03 0.97
N LEU A 115 -15.60 22.15 1.27
CA LEU A 115 -16.17 23.50 1.12
C LEU A 115 -15.59 24.29 -0.06
N SER A 116 -14.30 24.12 -0.36
CA SER A 116 -13.58 25.03 -1.28
C SER A 116 -13.29 24.39 -2.65
N GLY A 117 -13.75 23.16 -2.90
CA GLY A 117 -13.50 22.47 -4.17
C GLY A 117 -12.09 21.84 -4.26
N PRO A 118 -11.48 21.81 -5.47
CA PRO A 118 -10.19 21.15 -5.66
C PRO A 118 -9.05 21.88 -4.96
N VAL A 119 -8.06 21.10 -4.52
CA VAL A 119 -6.76 21.56 -4.04
C VAL A 119 -5.67 20.85 -4.81
N ALA A 120 -4.56 21.52 -5.03
CA ALA A 120 -3.43 20.96 -5.76
C ALA A 120 -2.11 21.20 -5.01
N ALA A 121 -1.21 20.25 -5.09
CA ALA A 121 0.16 20.36 -4.61
C ALA A 121 1.11 19.90 -5.72
N LEU A 122 2.07 20.76 -6.05
CA LEU A 122 3.09 20.48 -7.06
C LEU A 122 4.41 20.15 -6.39
N GLY A 123 5.06 19.12 -6.85
CA GLY A 123 6.38 18.68 -6.43
C GLY A 123 7.07 17.91 -7.54
N VAL A 124 7.98 17.02 -7.17
CA VAL A 124 8.71 16.17 -8.11
C VAL A 124 8.70 14.72 -7.65
N VAL A 125 8.83 13.81 -8.60
CA VAL A 125 9.14 12.41 -8.32
C VAL A 125 10.58 12.34 -7.84
N SER A 126 10.81 11.96 -6.58
CA SER A 126 12.14 11.91 -5.99
C SER A 126 12.81 10.55 -6.11
N LEU A 127 12.03 9.46 -6.26
CA LEU A 127 12.53 8.11 -6.42
C LEU A 127 11.51 7.25 -7.17
N VAL A 128 12.02 6.42 -8.09
CA VAL A 128 11.29 5.30 -8.68
C VAL A 128 12.12 4.03 -8.47
N ALA A 129 11.52 3.00 -7.89
CA ALA A 129 12.13 1.68 -7.75
C ALA A 129 11.20 0.61 -8.35
N ALA A 130 11.75 -0.52 -8.81
CA ALA A 130 10.96 -1.57 -9.45
C ALA A 130 9.85 -2.10 -8.53
N GLU A 131 10.22 -2.50 -7.33
CA GLU A 131 9.29 -2.92 -6.28
C GLU A 131 9.83 -2.51 -4.92
N ARG A 132 8.96 -2.13 -4.02
CA ARG A 132 9.27 -2.00 -2.60
C ARG A 132 8.10 -2.50 -1.76
N ARG A 133 8.42 -3.23 -0.69
CA ARG A 133 7.40 -3.64 0.27
C ARG A 133 7.19 -2.58 1.33
N THR A 134 5.93 -2.37 1.66
CA THR A 134 5.56 -1.56 2.83
C THR A 134 5.94 -2.34 4.10
N TRP A 135 6.10 -1.64 5.20
CA TRP A 135 6.36 -2.28 6.51
C TRP A 135 5.21 -3.20 6.97
N THR A 136 4.05 -3.10 6.35
CA THR A 136 2.88 -3.98 6.55
C THR A 136 2.79 -5.13 5.55
N GLY A 137 3.78 -5.26 4.63
CA GLY A 137 3.96 -6.40 3.74
C GLY A 137 3.36 -6.28 2.35
N ALA A 138 2.67 -5.18 2.00
CA ALA A 138 2.19 -4.97 0.63
C ALA A 138 3.35 -4.63 -0.31
N ALA A 139 3.33 -5.19 -1.52
CA ALA A 139 4.23 -4.80 -2.59
C ALA A 139 3.65 -3.61 -3.36
N LEU A 140 4.43 -2.54 -3.49
CA LEU A 140 4.15 -1.43 -4.40
C LEU A 140 5.10 -1.55 -5.58
N SER A 141 4.57 -1.73 -6.79
CA SER A 141 5.33 -1.92 -8.02
C SER A 141 4.68 -1.14 -9.18
N PRO A 142 5.37 -0.12 -9.73
CA PRO A 142 6.61 0.48 -9.21
C PRO A 142 6.40 1.22 -7.87
N TYR A 143 7.46 1.32 -7.06
CA TYR A 143 7.45 2.20 -5.90
C TYR A 143 7.83 3.62 -6.32
N ILE A 144 6.93 4.58 -6.11
CA ILE A 144 7.10 5.97 -6.55
C ILE A 144 7.03 6.87 -5.32
N ARG A 145 8.16 7.51 -4.97
CA ARG A 145 8.21 8.51 -3.91
C ARG A 145 8.17 9.92 -4.49
N LEU A 146 7.36 10.75 -3.87
CA LEU A 146 7.14 12.14 -4.25
C LEU A 146 7.77 13.07 -3.21
N ASP A 147 8.47 14.09 -3.67
CA ASP A 147 8.85 15.25 -2.86
C ASP A 147 7.80 16.34 -3.08
N VAL A 148 6.78 16.30 -2.24
CA VAL A 148 5.61 17.17 -2.30
C VAL A 148 5.08 17.40 -0.89
N GLY A 149 4.75 18.64 -0.57
CA GLY A 149 4.05 18.99 0.67
C GLY A 149 2.57 18.62 0.56
N LEU A 150 2.16 17.52 1.16
CA LEU A 150 0.78 17.03 1.08
C LEU A 150 -0.03 17.52 2.27
N GLN A 151 -1.08 18.30 1.99
CA GLN A 151 -2.05 18.70 3.01
C GLN A 151 -2.95 17.51 3.39
N PRO A 152 -3.46 17.43 4.64
CA PRO A 152 -4.35 16.35 5.06
C PRO A 152 -5.55 16.13 4.13
N THR A 153 -6.11 17.21 3.59
CA THR A 153 -7.23 17.17 2.63
C THR A 153 -6.88 16.54 1.29
N ALA A 154 -5.60 16.49 0.91
CA ALA A 154 -5.13 15.87 -0.32
C ALA A 154 -4.64 14.42 -0.12
N ILE A 155 -4.70 13.86 1.10
CA ILE A 155 -4.43 12.44 1.37
C ILE A 155 -5.52 11.61 0.70
N GLY A 156 -5.14 10.55 -0.02
CA GLY A 156 -6.04 9.76 -0.87
C GLY A 156 -6.40 10.44 -2.19
N GLY A 157 -5.83 11.62 -2.46
CA GLY A 157 -5.99 12.36 -3.72
C GLY A 157 -5.22 11.71 -4.88
N ALA A 158 -5.54 12.16 -6.10
CA ALA A 158 -4.94 11.64 -7.31
C ALA A 158 -3.55 12.22 -7.53
N VAL A 159 -2.58 11.35 -7.81
CA VAL A 159 -1.31 11.71 -8.43
C VAL A 159 -1.53 11.68 -9.94
N VAL A 160 -1.36 12.80 -10.61
CA VAL A 160 -1.71 12.91 -12.04
C VAL A 160 -0.50 13.27 -12.90
N ASP A 161 -0.56 12.86 -14.16
CA ASP A 161 0.37 13.28 -15.20
C ASP A 161 0.00 14.69 -15.74
N ALA A 162 0.82 15.20 -16.65
CA ALA A 162 0.61 16.50 -17.29
C ALA A 162 -0.70 16.60 -18.12
N ARG A 163 -1.35 15.48 -18.38
CA ARG A 163 -2.64 15.40 -19.09
C ARG A 163 -3.83 15.29 -18.13
N GLY A 164 -3.58 15.23 -16.82
CA GLY A 164 -4.60 15.05 -15.78
C GLY A 164 -5.05 13.60 -15.60
N ARG A 165 -4.35 12.59 -16.20
CA ARG A 165 -4.66 11.18 -15.99
C ARG A 165 -4.09 10.71 -14.65
N VAL A 166 -4.84 9.87 -13.94
CA VAL A 166 -4.51 9.40 -12.61
C VAL A 166 -3.51 8.24 -12.69
N MET A 167 -2.28 8.48 -12.26
CA MET A 167 -1.21 7.48 -12.20
C MET A 167 -1.25 6.66 -10.90
N GLY A 168 -1.93 7.16 -9.88
CA GLY A 168 -2.07 6.52 -8.58
C GLY A 168 -2.70 7.44 -7.54
N LEU A 169 -2.76 6.96 -6.30
CA LEU A 169 -3.27 7.73 -5.16
C LEU A 169 -2.15 8.11 -4.20
N ALA A 170 -2.21 9.34 -3.68
CA ALA A 170 -1.20 9.88 -2.77
C ALA A 170 -1.45 9.46 -1.33
N THR A 171 -0.40 8.95 -0.67
CA THR A 171 -0.39 8.68 0.78
C THR A 171 0.88 9.18 1.44
N THR A 172 0.77 9.60 2.69
CA THR A 172 1.92 9.94 3.55
C THR A 172 2.37 8.74 4.42
N ARG A 173 1.59 7.65 4.48
CA ARG A 173 1.80 6.53 5.40
C ARG A 173 3.13 5.81 5.19
N PHE A 174 3.63 5.73 3.97
CA PHE A 174 4.85 4.98 3.63
C PHE A 174 6.06 5.86 3.35
N ALA A 175 5.97 7.15 3.64
CA ALA A 175 7.06 8.10 3.51
C ALA A 175 7.34 8.76 4.86
N ARG A 176 8.64 8.87 5.20
CA ARG A 176 9.06 9.66 6.36
C ARG A 176 8.91 11.17 6.09
N PHE A 177 9.12 11.56 4.83
CA PHE A 177 8.96 12.92 4.32
C PHE A 177 8.35 12.85 2.92
N GLY A 178 7.51 13.83 2.57
CA GLY A 178 6.79 13.85 1.30
C GLY A 178 5.64 12.85 1.25
N ALA A 179 5.45 12.21 0.11
CA ALA A 179 4.38 11.25 -0.13
C ALA A 179 4.86 10.04 -0.95
N VAL A 180 4.04 9.01 -0.99
CA VAL A 180 4.16 7.87 -1.91
C VAL A 180 2.93 7.84 -2.81
N ALA A 181 3.13 7.62 -4.10
CA ALA A 181 2.04 7.28 -5.00
C ALA A 181 1.80 5.77 -4.98
N ILE A 182 0.60 5.34 -4.63
CA ILE A 182 0.15 3.97 -4.78
C ILE A 182 -0.26 3.80 -6.24
N PRO A 183 0.44 2.98 -7.06
CA PRO A 183 0.20 2.90 -8.49
C PRO A 183 -1.25 2.51 -8.84
N ALA A 184 -1.79 3.05 -9.92
CA ALA A 184 -3.16 2.78 -10.36
C ALA A 184 -3.44 1.28 -10.56
N ALA A 185 -2.46 0.50 -11.04
CA ALA A 185 -2.57 -0.95 -11.16
C ALA A 185 -2.76 -1.63 -9.78
N THR A 186 -2.00 -1.19 -8.76
CA THR A 186 -2.15 -1.68 -7.37
C THR A 186 -3.52 -1.30 -6.81
N VAL A 187 -3.97 -0.06 -7.03
CA VAL A 187 -5.30 0.38 -6.60
C VAL A 187 -6.40 -0.48 -7.24
N SER A 188 -6.32 -0.72 -8.55
CA SER A 188 -7.30 -1.54 -9.26
C SER A 188 -7.37 -2.98 -8.73
N LEU A 189 -6.21 -3.60 -8.47
CA LEU A 189 -6.13 -4.95 -7.89
C LEU A 189 -6.78 -5.00 -6.50
N VAL A 190 -6.49 -4.02 -5.64
CA VAL A 190 -7.08 -3.92 -4.29
C VAL A 190 -8.59 -3.73 -4.38
N VAL A 191 -9.06 -2.86 -5.29
CA VAL A 191 -10.50 -2.66 -5.55
C VAL A 191 -11.18 -3.97 -5.92
N ASP A 192 -10.61 -4.74 -6.86
CA ASP A 192 -11.16 -6.02 -7.30
C ASP A 192 -11.27 -7.03 -6.15
N LEU A 193 -10.21 -7.15 -5.36
CA LEU A 193 -10.18 -8.07 -4.22
C LEU A 193 -11.17 -7.65 -3.13
N LEU A 194 -11.26 -6.36 -2.79
CA LEU A 194 -12.19 -5.89 -1.77
C LEU A 194 -13.65 -6.01 -2.23
N LEU A 195 -13.96 -5.72 -3.50
CA LEU A 195 -15.32 -5.89 -4.04
C LEU A 195 -15.75 -7.35 -4.11
N THR A 196 -14.83 -8.28 -4.38
CA THR A 196 -15.18 -9.71 -4.56
C THR A 196 -15.10 -10.51 -3.28
N LYS A 197 -14.12 -10.23 -2.42
CA LYS A 197 -13.82 -11.00 -1.20
C LYS A 197 -14.09 -10.23 0.10
N GLY A 198 -14.36 -8.93 0.04
CA GLY A 198 -14.48 -8.05 1.21
C GLY A 198 -13.16 -7.80 1.95
N ARG A 199 -12.07 -8.48 1.56
CA ARG A 199 -10.75 -8.43 2.22
C ARG A 199 -9.62 -8.78 1.28
N ILE A 200 -8.38 -8.45 1.68
CA ILE A 200 -7.16 -8.88 1.00
C ILE A 200 -6.59 -10.09 1.74
N PRO A 201 -6.62 -11.30 1.15
CA PRO A 201 -6.01 -12.47 1.75
C PRO A 201 -4.49 -12.29 1.88
N ARG A 202 -3.92 -12.55 3.05
CA ARG A 202 -2.47 -12.47 3.30
C ARG A 202 -1.98 -13.74 3.93
N GLY A 203 -0.90 -14.28 3.36
CA GLY A 203 -0.21 -15.42 3.94
C GLY A 203 0.37 -15.07 5.31
N TYR A 204 0.48 -16.08 6.16
CA TYR A 204 0.82 -15.92 7.56
C TYR A 204 1.51 -17.19 8.10
N LEU A 205 2.52 -16.98 8.95
CA LEU A 205 3.23 -18.06 9.64
C LEU A 205 2.96 -18.12 11.14
N GLY A 206 2.58 -17.01 11.76
CA GLY A 206 2.39 -16.92 13.21
C GLY A 206 3.72 -16.85 13.96
N VAL A 207 4.66 -16.03 13.48
CA VAL A 207 5.96 -15.83 14.13
C VAL A 207 6.28 -14.35 14.30
N GLY A 208 6.83 -13.99 15.46
CA GLY A 208 7.57 -12.76 15.66
C GLY A 208 9.04 -12.97 15.30
N LEU A 209 9.62 -12.09 14.48
CA LEU A 209 10.98 -12.24 13.96
C LEU A 209 11.84 -11.02 14.29
N GLN A 210 13.12 -11.28 14.58
CA GLN A 210 14.13 -10.24 14.76
C GLN A 210 15.38 -10.55 13.93
N PRO A 211 16.00 -9.55 13.28
CA PRO A 211 17.27 -9.76 12.59
C PRO A 211 18.38 -10.16 13.58
N VAL A 212 19.16 -11.19 13.23
CA VAL A 212 20.32 -11.63 14.01
C VAL A 212 21.52 -11.81 13.10
N ARG A 213 22.71 -11.58 13.66
CA ARG A 213 23.97 -11.80 12.95
C ARG A 213 24.41 -13.25 13.06
N LEU A 214 24.66 -13.88 11.93
CA LEU A 214 25.17 -15.26 11.88
C LEU A 214 26.70 -15.28 12.14
N PRO A 215 27.18 -16.15 13.04
CA PRO A 215 28.60 -16.46 13.17
C PRO A 215 29.20 -16.96 11.86
N GLU A 216 30.51 -16.74 11.69
CA GLU A 216 31.22 -17.10 10.44
C GLU A 216 31.14 -18.59 10.14
N ALA A 217 31.38 -19.44 11.12
CA ALA A 217 31.28 -20.89 10.97
C ALA A 217 29.91 -21.37 10.46
N LEU A 218 28.81 -20.76 10.91
CA LEU A 218 27.47 -21.09 10.41
C LEU A 218 27.22 -20.58 8.99
N ARG A 219 27.82 -19.46 8.62
CA ARG A 219 27.76 -18.94 7.24
C ARG A 219 28.50 -19.84 6.25
N GLU A 220 29.67 -20.34 6.63
CA GLU A 220 30.46 -21.30 5.86
C GLU A 220 29.68 -22.62 5.67
N THR A 221 29.11 -23.16 6.75
CA THR A 221 28.27 -24.38 6.68
C THR A 221 27.06 -24.22 5.77
N LEU A 222 26.48 -23.02 5.69
CA LEU A 222 25.32 -22.69 4.87
C LEU A 222 25.69 -22.21 3.46
N GLU A 223 26.98 -22.09 3.14
CA GLU A 223 27.49 -21.52 1.88
C GLU A 223 26.88 -20.16 1.53
N ARG A 224 26.69 -19.29 2.56
CA ARG A 224 26.02 -18.02 2.37
C ARG A 224 26.93 -16.81 2.66
N LYS A 225 26.74 -15.78 1.83
CA LYS A 225 27.51 -14.52 1.95
C LYS A 225 26.86 -13.54 2.94
N GLU A 226 25.57 -13.59 3.07
CA GLU A 226 24.79 -12.69 3.93
C GLU A 226 25.09 -12.96 5.40
N LYS A 227 25.26 -11.86 6.14
CA LYS A 227 25.66 -11.87 7.55
C LYS A 227 24.47 -11.93 8.51
N THR A 228 23.26 -11.74 8.01
CA THR A 228 22.04 -11.65 8.81
C THR A 228 21.06 -12.76 8.44
N ALA A 229 20.24 -13.15 9.41
CA ALA A 229 19.09 -14.05 9.28
C ALA A 229 18.00 -13.58 10.25
N ALA A 230 16.86 -14.25 10.31
CA ALA A 230 15.74 -13.89 11.17
C ALA A 230 15.55 -14.90 12.31
N MET A 231 15.71 -14.46 13.56
CA MET A 231 15.46 -15.29 14.74
C MET A 231 13.99 -15.20 15.15
N VAL A 232 13.41 -16.35 15.47
CA VAL A 232 12.05 -16.48 16.00
C VAL A 232 12.04 -16.06 17.45
N LEU A 233 11.31 -14.97 17.78
CA LEU A 233 11.10 -14.48 19.14
C LEU A 233 9.77 -14.91 19.71
N GLU A 234 8.79 -15.14 18.86
CA GLU A 234 7.44 -15.50 19.23
C GLU A 234 6.89 -16.52 18.25
N VAL A 235 6.15 -17.49 18.74
CA VAL A 235 5.39 -18.45 17.94
C VAL A 235 3.97 -18.45 18.45
N GLU A 236 3.04 -18.10 17.59
CA GLU A 236 1.62 -18.06 17.94
C GLU A 236 1.08 -19.46 18.16
N PRO A 237 0.43 -19.73 19.31
CA PRO A 237 -0.17 -21.01 19.61
C PRO A 237 -1.16 -21.44 18.52
N ASN A 238 -1.05 -22.70 18.07
CA ASN A 238 -1.85 -23.29 17.00
C ASN A 238 -1.67 -22.62 15.62
N GLY A 239 -0.74 -21.66 15.47
CA GLY A 239 -0.40 -21.05 14.20
C GLY A 239 0.39 -22.00 13.27
N PRO A 240 0.57 -21.64 11.98
CA PRO A 240 1.27 -22.47 11.00
C PRO A 240 2.69 -22.88 11.44
N ALA A 241 3.48 -21.95 11.98
CA ALA A 241 4.83 -22.23 12.45
C ALA A 241 4.84 -23.17 13.66
N TYR A 242 3.89 -23.00 14.59
CA TYR A 242 3.71 -23.91 15.72
C TYR A 242 3.42 -25.34 15.25
N GLN A 243 2.50 -25.49 14.30
CA GLN A 243 2.16 -26.79 13.71
C GLN A 243 3.33 -27.43 12.95
N ALA A 244 4.19 -26.60 12.36
CA ALA A 244 5.43 -27.04 11.70
C ALA A 244 6.57 -27.36 12.69
N GLY A 245 6.35 -27.18 14.00
CA GLY A 245 7.33 -27.46 15.04
C GLY A 245 8.45 -26.42 15.15
N LEU A 246 8.26 -25.21 14.64
CA LEU A 246 9.15 -24.08 14.89
C LEU A 246 8.98 -23.61 16.34
N VAL A 247 10.08 -23.21 16.96
CA VAL A 247 10.10 -22.75 18.36
C VAL A 247 10.89 -21.45 18.49
N ILE A 248 10.69 -20.76 19.62
CA ILE A 248 11.47 -19.58 19.99
C ILE A 248 12.97 -19.94 20.00
N GLY A 249 13.80 -19.09 19.42
CA GLY A 249 15.24 -19.28 19.28
C GLY A 249 15.66 -19.96 17.98
N ASP A 250 14.74 -20.47 17.16
CA ASP A 250 15.06 -20.90 15.81
C ASP A 250 15.52 -19.72 14.96
N ILE A 251 16.54 -19.90 14.13
CA ILE A 251 17.01 -18.88 13.20
C ILE A 251 16.64 -19.31 11.79
N LEU A 252 15.67 -18.63 11.19
CA LEU A 252 15.24 -18.90 9.82
C LEU A 252 16.30 -18.40 8.84
N VAL A 253 16.79 -19.28 7.99
CA VAL A 253 17.84 -18.98 7.00
C VAL A 253 17.34 -19.04 5.57
N SER A 254 16.28 -19.82 5.28
CA SER A 254 15.56 -19.75 4.00
C SER A 254 14.09 -20.13 4.15
N LEU A 255 13.25 -19.60 3.27
CA LEU A 255 11.83 -19.94 3.13
C LEU A 255 11.49 -20.03 1.65
N GLY A 256 10.85 -21.10 1.20
CA GLY A 256 10.54 -21.34 -0.21
C GLY A 256 11.76 -21.34 -1.13
N GLY A 257 12.91 -21.77 -0.64
CA GLY A 257 14.19 -21.76 -1.37
C GLY A 257 14.86 -20.39 -1.46
N ARG A 258 14.22 -19.32 -0.97
CA ARG A 258 14.82 -17.99 -0.91
C ARG A 258 15.49 -17.74 0.43
N GLN A 259 16.67 -17.13 0.39
CA GLN A 259 17.39 -16.75 1.60
C GLN A 259 16.64 -15.66 2.38
N ILE A 260 16.67 -15.79 3.72
CA ILE A 260 16.11 -14.80 4.64
C ILE A 260 17.26 -14.00 5.24
N THR A 261 17.26 -12.72 5.02
CA THR A 261 18.19 -11.74 5.62
C THR A 261 17.45 -10.76 6.52
N HIS A 262 16.24 -10.42 6.14
CA HIS A 262 15.36 -9.49 6.83
C HIS A 262 13.94 -10.02 6.93
N PHE A 263 13.12 -9.39 7.74
CA PHE A 263 11.70 -9.72 7.90
C PHE A 263 10.91 -9.63 6.57
N GLU A 264 11.27 -8.66 5.74
CA GLU A 264 10.65 -8.44 4.42
C GLU A 264 10.82 -9.64 3.49
N ASP A 265 11.92 -10.41 3.62
CA ASP A 265 12.16 -11.61 2.82
C ASP A 265 11.13 -12.71 3.15
N VAL A 266 10.76 -12.83 4.43
CA VAL A 266 9.69 -13.74 4.86
C VAL A 266 8.35 -13.28 4.31
N GLN A 267 8.02 -12.01 4.46
CA GLN A 267 6.77 -11.45 3.93
C GLN A 267 6.67 -11.62 2.42
N ALA A 268 7.79 -11.57 1.69
CA ALA A 268 7.82 -11.78 0.25
C ALA A 268 7.33 -13.17 -0.18
N GLN A 269 7.51 -14.19 0.67
CA GLN A 269 7.05 -15.57 0.43
C GLN A 269 5.60 -15.81 0.87
N LEU A 270 4.98 -14.85 1.58
CA LEU A 270 3.64 -14.96 2.17
C LEU A 270 2.59 -14.20 1.36
N SER A 271 2.63 -14.29 0.02
CA SER A 271 1.57 -13.77 -0.84
C SER A 271 0.23 -14.49 -0.58
N GLY A 272 -0.87 -13.87 -0.97
CA GLY A 272 -2.20 -14.51 -0.88
C GLY A 272 -2.28 -15.84 -1.64
N GLU A 273 -1.48 -16.01 -2.70
CA GLU A 273 -1.39 -17.25 -3.48
C GLU A 273 -0.64 -18.38 -2.76
N ALA A 274 0.15 -18.06 -1.74
CA ALA A 274 0.86 -19.04 -0.94
C ALA A 274 -0.03 -19.70 0.13
N ILE A 275 -1.19 -19.12 0.43
CA ILE A 275 -2.11 -19.66 1.44
C ILE A 275 -2.53 -21.09 1.11
N GLY A 276 -2.43 -21.99 2.09
CA GLY A 276 -2.70 -23.41 1.96
C GLY A 276 -1.57 -24.21 1.30
N ARG A 277 -0.51 -23.58 0.80
CA ARG A 277 0.64 -24.29 0.23
C ARG A 277 1.68 -24.60 1.28
N ALA A 278 2.30 -25.78 1.15
CA ALA A 278 3.45 -26.17 1.94
C ALA A 278 4.70 -25.50 1.37
N VAL A 279 5.42 -24.76 2.20
CA VAL A 279 6.63 -24.02 1.85
C VAL A 279 7.81 -24.59 2.64
N ALA A 280 8.88 -24.97 1.96
CA ALA A 280 10.09 -25.48 2.60
C ALA A 280 10.72 -24.40 3.49
N VAL A 281 11.13 -24.75 4.71
CA VAL A 281 11.82 -23.86 5.64
C VAL A 281 13.15 -24.49 6.04
N LYS A 282 14.24 -23.72 5.97
CA LYS A 282 15.54 -24.11 6.53
C LYS A 282 15.84 -23.16 7.70
N TYR A 283 16.23 -23.75 8.83
CA TYR A 283 16.49 -23.01 10.06
C TYR A 283 17.63 -23.62 10.87
N ILE A 284 18.18 -22.85 11.81
CA ILE A 284 19.20 -23.30 12.75
C ILE A 284 18.54 -23.44 14.13
N ARG A 285 18.76 -24.59 14.77
CA ARG A 285 18.35 -24.88 16.15
C ARG A 285 19.50 -25.51 16.92
N GLY A 286 19.91 -24.90 18.02
CA GLY A 286 21.03 -25.39 18.83
C GLY A 286 22.35 -25.49 18.05
N GLY A 287 22.58 -24.60 17.08
CA GLY A 287 23.78 -24.61 16.21
C GLY A 287 23.72 -25.60 15.04
N ALA A 288 22.70 -26.46 14.95
CA ALA A 288 22.53 -27.42 13.86
C ALA A 288 21.55 -26.89 12.81
N VAL A 289 21.86 -27.05 11.53
CA VAL A 289 20.96 -26.75 10.41
C VAL A 289 19.90 -27.85 10.33
N ARG A 290 18.64 -27.41 10.20
CA ARG A 290 17.48 -28.29 10.04
C ARG A 290 16.63 -27.82 8.87
N GLU A 291 15.90 -28.75 8.30
CA GLU A 291 14.93 -28.51 7.22
C GLU A 291 13.56 -29.03 7.64
N GLY A 292 12.53 -28.31 7.19
CA GLY A 292 11.14 -28.67 7.45
C GLY A 292 10.24 -28.06 6.40
N SER A 293 8.94 -28.16 6.62
CA SER A 293 7.91 -27.56 5.78
C SER A 293 6.85 -26.91 6.65
N VAL A 294 6.38 -25.75 6.25
CA VAL A 294 5.29 -25.03 6.91
C VAL A 294 4.17 -24.78 5.92
N VAL A 295 2.94 -25.12 6.28
CA VAL A 295 1.77 -24.77 5.48
C VAL A 295 1.41 -23.31 5.78
N VAL A 296 1.45 -22.47 4.77
CA VAL A 296 1.12 -21.04 4.93
C VAL A 296 -0.35 -20.90 5.30
N GLY A 297 -0.63 -20.32 6.45
CA GLY A 297 -1.99 -19.98 6.87
C GLY A 297 -2.46 -18.67 6.26
N GLU A 298 -3.75 -18.38 6.40
CA GLU A 298 -4.29 -17.03 6.17
C GLU A 298 -4.22 -16.26 7.48
N ARG A 299 -3.73 -15.01 7.43
CA ARG A 299 -3.65 -14.15 8.62
C ARG A 299 -5.05 -13.97 9.22
N PRO A 300 -5.24 -14.30 10.51
CA PRO A 300 -6.51 -14.05 11.17
C PRO A 300 -6.90 -12.58 11.07
N HIS A 301 -8.19 -12.29 10.86
CA HIS A 301 -8.72 -10.95 11.04
C HIS A 301 -8.68 -10.65 12.54
N GLY A 302 -7.60 -10.04 12.99
CA GLY A 302 -7.53 -9.49 14.33
C GLY A 302 -8.31 -8.19 14.38
N GLU A 303 -9.16 -8.07 15.38
CA GLU A 303 -9.47 -6.80 16.02
C GLU A 303 -8.12 -6.14 16.40
N VAL A 304 -7.72 -5.10 15.68
CA VAL A 304 -6.58 -4.24 16.05
C VAL A 304 -7.16 -2.98 16.64
#